data_fde46ef096c439aad3a1646ea44de3e6
#
_entry.id   fde46ef096c439aad3a1646ea44de3e6
#
_cell.length_a   1.000
_cell.length_b   1.000
_cell.length_c   1.000
_cell.angle_alpha   90.00
_cell.angle_beta   90.00
_cell.angle_gamma   90.00
#
_symmetry.space_group_name_H-M   'P 1'
#
loop_
_entity.id
_entity.type
_entity.pdbx_description
1 polymer ?
#
loop_
_entity_poly.entity_id
_entity_poly.type
_entity_poly.pdbx_seq_one_letter_code
_entity_poly.pdbx_strand_id
1 'polypeptide(L)'
;MKIQDPQSIIHNFVRRLKISWQSIILLGILVYGISFIYRMKAETSLKYSSSLPVLNWISFFMAVALAVYILHIKRSFFRLKFFSQYLAENHTANPELNKEQLIRKFTRYVGKKLKLVWTLGLVIILIGVTYYWITFDPWNMHVYFIVGLYSLIINYPRTDLFADVPYLLGEIFQEKDEE
;
A
#
# COMPACT_ATOMS: atom_id res chain seq x y z
N MET A 1 -10.18 30.87 -13.87
CA MET A 1 -9.76 29.50 -13.54
C MET A 1 -10.77 28.95 -12.54
N LYS A 2 -11.53 27.86 -12.83
CA LYS A 2 -12.52 27.33 -11.89
C LYS A 2 -11.76 26.72 -10.70
N ILE A 3 -11.96 27.28 -9.51
CA ILE A 3 -11.45 26.70 -8.25
C ILE A 3 -12.13 25.33 -8.10
N GLN A 4 -11.36 24.26 -8.22
CA GLN A 4 -11.90 22.93 -8.02
C GLN A 4 -12.17 22.72 -6.52
N ASP A 5 -13.38 22.26 -6.20
CA ASP A 5 -13.75 21.91 -4.84
C ASP A 5 -12.76 20.86 -4.26
N PRO A 6 -12.21 21.10 -3.05
CA PRO A 6 -11.34 20.16 -2.34
C PRO A 6 -11.84 18.73 -2.33
N GLN A 7 -13.14 18.52 -2.17
CA GLN A 7 -13.77 17.19 -2.16
C GLN A 7 -13.65 16.50 -3.52
N SER A 8 -13.80 17.25 -4.62
CA SER A 8 -13.67 16.70 -5.98
C SER A 8 -12.25 16.21 -6.28
N ILE A 9 -11.24 16.92 -5.77
CA ILE A 9 -9.83 16.55 -5.92
C ILE A 9 -9.56 15.23 -5.18
N ILE A 10 -10.03 15.12 -3.94
CA ILE A 10 -9.88 13.91 -3.12
C ILE A 10 -10.61 12.74 -3.77
N HIS A 11 -11.83 12.92 -4.23
CA HIS A 11 -12.61 11.85 -4.88
C HIS A 11 -11.90 11.31 -6.12
N ASN A 12 -11.43 12.19 -7.01
CA ASN A 12 -10.68 11.81 -8.21
C ASN A 12 -9.36 11.12 -7.87
N PHE A 13 -8.68 11.58 -6.82
CA PHE A 13 -7.46 10.95 -6.33
C PHE A 13 -7.72 9.51 -5.83
N VAL A 14 -8.72 9.30 -4.97
CA VAL A 14 -9.08 7.97 -4.45
C VAL A 14 -9.50 7.04 -5.59
N ARG A 15 -10.24 7.52 -6.60
CA ARG A 15 -10.58 6.73 -7.78
C ARG A 15 -9.36 6.22 -8.53
N ARG A 16 -8.34 7.06 -8.74
CA ARG A 16 -7.07 6.66 -9.36
C ARG A 16 -6.29 5.66 -8.50
N LEU A 17 -6.33 5.82 -7.17
CA LEU A 17 -5.70 4.88 -6.25
C LEU A 17 -6.37 3.50 -6.30
N LYS A 18 -7.70 3.45 -6.40
CA LYS A 18 -8.45 2.19 -6.54
C LYS A 18 -8.00 1.40 -7.78
N ILE A 19 -7.84 2.07 -8.92
CA ILE A 19 -7.34 1.43 -10.15
C ILE A 19 -5.93 0.86 -9.94
N SER A 20 -5.01 1.65 -9.35
CA SER A 20 -3.66 1.17 -9.07
C SER A 20 -3.65 -0.01 -8.11
N TRP A 21 -4.49 0.02 -7.08
CA TRP A 21 -4.63 -1.08 -6.12
C TRP A 21 -5.18 -2.35 -6.77
N GLN A 22 -6.23 -2.23 -7.61
CA GLN A 22 -6.79 -3.34 -8.38
C GLN A 22 -5.76 -3.99 -9.29
N SER A 23 -4.93 -3.19 -9.96
CA SER A 23 -3.85 -3.71 -10.83
C SER A 23 -2.82 -4.51 -10.02
N ILE A 24 -2.45 -4.06 -8.83
CA ILE A 24 -1.48 -4.75 -7.98
C ILE A 24 -2.06 -6.05 -7.42
N ILE A 25 -3.31 -6.05 -6.98
CA ILE A 25 -3.99 -7.29 -6.54
C ILE A 25 -4.11 -8.29 -7.67
N LEU A 26 -4.56 -7.84 -8.84
CA LEU A 26 -4.69 -8.70 -10.01
C LEU A 26 -3.36 -9.34 -10.38
N LEU A 27 -2.28 -8.56 -10.38
CA LEU A 27 -0.93 -9.08 -10.63
C LEU A 27 -0.54 -10.16 -9.61
N GLY A 28 -0.78 -9.92 -8.32
CA GLY A 28 -0.50 -10.90 -7.26
C GLY A 28 -1.29 -12.21 -7.45
N ILE A 29 -2.58 -12.10 -7.77
CA ILE A 29 -3.45 -13.26 -8.02
C ILE A 29 -3.00 -14.01 -9.29
N LEU A 30 -2.63 -13.31 -10.35
CA LEU A 30 -2.17 -13.93 -11.61
C LEU A 30 -0.87 -14.71 -11.39
N VAL A 31 0.13 -14.11 -10.73
CA VAL A 31 1.43 -14.77 -10.48
C VAL A 31 1.25 -16.01 -9.59
N TYR A 32 0.46 -15.89 -8.54
CA TYR A 32 0.11 -17.03 -7.68
C TYR A 32 -0.68 -18.10 -8.46
N GLY A 33 -1.71 -17.69 -9.21
CA GLY A 33 -2.58 -18.60 -9.95
C GLY A 33 -1.82 -19.41 -11.00
N ILE A 34 -0.92 -18.79 -11.76
CA ILE A 34 -0.06 -19.47 -12.73
C ILE A 34 0.79 -20.53 -12.03
N SER A 35 1.42 -20.19 -10.90
CA SER A 35 2.24 -21.12 -10.14
C SER A 35 1.41 -22.27 -9.55
N PHE A 36 0.20 -21.98 -9.09
CA PHE A 36 -0.73 -22.98 -8.57
C PHE A 36 -1.21 -23.95 -9.66
N ILE A 37 -1.58 -23.44 -10.85
CA ILE A 37 -1.99 -24.30 -11.99
C ILE A 37 -0.82 -25.16 -12.46
N TYR A 38 0.38 -24.60 -12.52
CA TYR A 38 1.58 -25.37 -12.87
C TYR A 38 1.80 -26.51 -11.87
N ARG A 39 1.68 -26.25 -10.57
CA ARG A 39 1.74 -27.26 -9.52
C ARG A 39 0.77 -28.39 -9.77
N MET A 40 -0.51 -28.08 -10.01
CA MET A 40 -1.56 -29.10 -10.21
C MET A 40 -1.24 -30.04 -11.40
N LYS A 41 -0.59 -29.51 -12.43
CA LYS A 41 -0.18 -30.32 -13.61
C LYS A 41 1.10 -31.13 -13.38
N ALA A 42 2.00 -30.65 -12.55
CA ALA A 42 3.32 -31.23 -12.30
C ALA A 42 3.37 -32.21 -11.12
N GLU A 43 2.30 -32.31 -10.34
CA GLU A 43 2.25 -33.03 -9.06
C GLU A 43 2.63 -34.52 -9.15
N THR A 44 2.60 -35.12 -10.33
CA THR A 44 2.94 -36.54 -10.55
C THR A 44 4.44 -36.81 -10.74
N SER A 45 5.27 -35.79 -10.94
CA SER A 45 6.68 -35.97 -11.32
C SER A 45 7.71 -35.22 -10.47
N LEU A 46 7.28 -34.23 -9.66
CA LEU A 46 8.21 -33.39 -8.92
C LEU A 46 8.47 -33.98 -7.51
N LYS A 47 9.67 -34.52 -7.31
CA LYS A 47 10.17 -34.82 -5.96
C LYS A 47 10.43 -33.51 -5.26
N TYR A 48 9.77 -33.33 -4.09
CA TYR A 48 10.11 -32.22 -3.18
C TYR A 48 11.61 -32.27 -2.89
N SER A 49 12.33 -31.23 -3.22
CA SER A 49 13.64 -31.00 -2.69
C SER A 49 13.46 -30.62 -1.22
N SER A 50 13.38 -31.68 -0.38
CA SER A 50 13.27 -31.49 1.07
C SER A 50 14.45 -30.66 1.55
N SER A 51 14.13 -29.53 2.11
CA SER A 51 14.95 -28.75 3.00
C SER A 51 16.17 -28.03 2.40
N LEU A 52 15.92 -26.82 1.96
CA LEU A 52 16.89 -25.76 2.18
C LEU A 52 16.44 -24.99 3.44
N PRO A 53 16.71 -25.49 4.68
CA PRO A 53 16.22 -24.85 5.91
C PRO A 53 16.70 -23.41 6.01
N VAL A 54 17.88 -23.11 5.50
CA VAL A 54 18.41 -21.75 5.42
C VAL A 54 17.53 -20.85 4.54
N LEU A 55 17.11 -21.33 3.37
CA LEU A 55 16.24 -20.57 2.48
C LEU A 55 14.85 -20.32 3.11
N ASN A 56 14.33 -21.31 3.85
CA ASN A 56 13.07 -21.17 4.57
C ASN A 56 13.17 -20.07 5.64
N TRP A 57 14.22 -20.05 6.44
CA TRP A 57 14.44 -19.02 7.43
C TRP A 57 14.63 -17.63 6.81
N ILE A 58 15.42 -17.53 5.73
CA ILE A 58 15.63 -16.26 5.02
C ILE A 58 14.31 -15.73 4.49
N SER A 59 13.52 -16.54 3.78
CA SER A 59 12.23 -16.10 3.22
C SER A 59 11.24 -15.70 4.32
N PHE A 60 11.20 -16.45 5.43
CA PHE A 60 10.36 -16.15 6.57
C PHE A 60 10.72 -14.80 7.21
N PHE A 61 11.98 -14.59 7.59
CA PHE A 61 12.41 -13.33 8.20
C PHE A 61 12.21 -12.14 7.25
N MET A 62 12.43 -12.32 5.96
CA MET A 62 12.19 -11.29 4.95
C MET A 62 10.70 -10.92 4.87
N ALA A 63 9.81 -11.90 4.84
CA ALA A 63 8.36 -11.66 4.83
C ALA A 63 7.88 -10.98 6.12
N VAL A 64 8.37 -11.42 7.28
CA VAL A 64 8.06 -10.81 8.59
C VAL A 64 8.55 -9.36 8.64
N ALA A 65 9.79 -9.10 8.23
CA ALA A 65 10.34 -7.74 8.20
C ALA A 65 9.49 -6.81 7.32
N LEU A 66 9.07 -7.26 6.14
CA LEU A 66 8.20 -6.51 5.24
C LEU A 66 6.83 -6.27 5.87
N ALA A 67 6.22 -7.27 6.50
CA ALA A 67 4.93 -7.13 7.18
C ALA A 67 5.01 -6.12 8.34
N VAL A 68 6.05 -6.18 9.16
CA VAL A 68 6.30 -5.22 10.25
C VAL A 68 6.51 -3.81 9.67
N TYR A 69 7.25 -3.67 8.59
CA TYR A 69 7.48 -2.40 7.93
C TYR A 69 6.18 -1.80 7.36
N ILE A 70 5.32 -2.61 6.75
CA ILE A 70 3.97 -2.20 6.33
C ILE A 70 3.15 -1.65 7.51
N LEU A 71 3.15 -2.36 8.64
CA LEU A 71 2.46 -1.92 9.85
C LEU A 71 3.04 -0.62 10.41
N HIS A 72 4.37 -0.45 10.37
CA HIS A 72 5.03 0.78 10.77
C HIS A 72 4.62 1.96 9.89
N ILE A 73 4.64 1.81 8.57
CA ILE A 73 4.16 2.85 7.64
C ILE A 73 2.71 3.20 7.95
N LYS A 74 1.83 2.19 8.12
CA LYS A 74 0.42 2.42 8.40
C LYS A 74 0.23 3.23 9.69
N ARG A 75 0.93 2.87 10.77
CA ARG A 75 0.83 3.57 12.06
C ARG A 75 1.39 4.99 12.01
N SER A 76 2.43 5.24 11.23
CA SER A 76 3.12 6.53 11.18
C SER A 76 2.40 7.53 10.26
N PHE A 77 1.93 7.10 9.09
CA PHE A 77 1.50 8.00 8.01
C PHE A 77 -0.01 8.07 7.76
N PHE A 78 -0.81 7.17 8.37
CA PHE A 78 -2.27 7.13 8.14
C PHE A 78 -3.06 7.46 9.42
N ARG A 79 -2.59 8.46 10.16
CA ARG A 79 -3.28 9.01 11.33
C ARG A 79 -3.70 10.45 11.07
N LEU A 80 -4.85 10.85 11.60
CA LEU A 80 -5.35 12.21 11.49
C LEU A 80 -4.31 13.25 12.00
N LYS A 81 -3.66 12.97 13.12
CA LYS A 81 -2.58 13.80 13.67
C LYS A 81 -1.45 14.04 12.67
N PHE A 82 -1.05 13.02 11.91
CA PHE A 82 -0.03 13.18 10.87
C PHE A 82 -0.54 14.08 9.73
N PHE A 83 -1.81 13.93 9.35
CA PHE A 83 -2.40 14.74 8.28
C PHE A 83 -2.44 16.20 8.64
N SER A 84 -2.91 16.52 9.87
CA SER A 84 -2.95 17.90 10.36
C SER A 84 -1.53 18.51 10.44
N GLN A 85 -0.59 17.79 11.03
CA GLN A 85 0.80 18.23 11.14
C GLN A 85 1.44 18.46 9.77
N TYR A 86 1.28 17.52 8.84
CA TYR A 86 1.84 17.64 7.48
C TYR A 86 1.26 18.85 6.73
N LEU A 87 -0.05 19.11 6.85
CA LEU A 87 -0.70 20.24 6.21
C LEU A 87 -0.24 21.57 6.83
N ALA A 88 -0.18 21.65 8.16
CA ALA A 88 0.28 22.85 8.88
C ALA A 88 1.75 23.16 8.55
N GLU A 89 2.66 22.18 8.65
CA GLU A 89 4.09 22.37 8.33
C GLU A 89 4.29 22.84 6.88
N ASN A 90 3.57 22.25 5.91
CA ASN A 90 3.70 22.63 4.52
C ASN A 90 3.07 23.99 4.21
N HIS A 91 2.05 24.42 4.94
CA HIS A 91 1.47 25.74 4.83
C HIS A 91 2.43 26.80 5.41
N THR A 92 2.99 26.56 6.59
CA THR A 92 3.98 27.45 7.22
C THR A 92 5.26 27.59 6.38
N ALA A 93 5.75 26.48 5.82
CA ALA A 93 6.95 26.50 4.98
C ALA A 93 6.74 27.16 3.61
N ASN A 94 5.50 27.23 3.12
CA ASN A 94 5.16 27.80 1.81
C ASN A 94 3.82 28.55 1.89
N PRO A 95 3.80 29.74 2.48
CA PRO A 95 2.56 30.50 2.73
C PRO A 95 1.88 31.00 1.43
N GLU A 96 2.56 30.91 0.30
CA GLU A 96 2.02 31.28 -1.03
C GLU A 96 1.16 30.17 -1.64
N LEU A 97 1.20 28.95 -1.08
CA LEU A 97 0.40 27.85 -1.60
C LEU A 97 -1.09 28.07 -1.30
N ASN A 98 -1.90 28.02 -2.36
CA ASN A 98 -3.34 28.01 -2.19
C ASN A 98 -3.85 26.62 -1.73
N LYS A 99 -5.11 26.60 -1.25
CA LYS A 99 -5.77 25.36 -0.76
C LYS A 99 -5.64 24.19 -1.75
N GLU A 100 -5.83 24.45 -3.04
CA GLU A 100 -5.77 23.44 -4.08
C GLU A 100 -4.36 22.84 -4.23
N GLN A 101 -3.33 23.67 -4.24
CA GLN A 101 -1.94 23.23 -4.36
C GLN A 101 -1.50 22.41 -3.14
N LEU A 102 -1.92 22.81 -1.95
CA LEU A 102 -1.61 22.11 -0.72
C LEU A 102 -2.25 20.70 -0.70
N ILE A 103 -3.54 20.59 -1.10
CA ILE A 103 -4.22 19.29 -1.25
C ILE A 103 -3.50 18.41 -2.28
N ARG A 104 -3.14 18.95 -3.43
CA ARG A 104 -2.43 18.18 -4.46
C ARG A 104 -1.07 17.67 -3.98
N LYS A 105 -0.33 18.46 -3.20
CA LYS A 105 0.94 18.06 -2.59
C LYS A 105 0.73 16.96 -1.57
N PHE A 106 -0.25 17.12 -0.69
CA PHE A 106 -0.65 16.13 0.32
C PHE A 106 -1.08 14.81 -0.32
N THR A 107 -2.03 14.83 -1.26
CA THR A 107 -2.54 13.62 -1.91
C THR A 107 -1.45 12.89 -2.68
N ARG A 108 -0.53 13.61 -3.33
CA ARG A 108 0.64 13.01 -4.00
C ARG A 108 1.54 12.28 -2.99
N TYR A 109 1.80 12.89 -1.84
CA TYR A 109 2.63 12.28 -0.79
C TYR A 109 1.99 11.02 -0.21
N VAL A 110 0.73 11.10 0.22
CA VAL A 110 -0.02 9.97 0.77
C VAL A 110 -0.17 8.85 -0.26
N GLY A 111 -0.42 9.22 -1.53
CA GLY A 111 -0.51 8.24 -2.62
C GLY A 111 0.78 7.47 -2.85
N LYS A 112 1.95 8.10 -2.72
CA LYS A 112 3.25 7.41 -2.79
C LYS A 112 3.40 6.40 -1.65
N LYS A 113 2.99 6.75 -0.43
CA LYS A 113 3.06 5.86 0.74
C LYS A 113 2.11 4.67 0.62
N LEU A 114 0.87 4.89 0.12
CA LEU A 114 -0.08 3.80 -0.14
C LEU A 114 0.45 2.84 -1.21
N LYS A 115 0.95 3.36 -2.32
CA LYS A 115 1.55 2.52 -3.38
C LYS A 115 2.72 1.71 -2.86
N LEU A 116 3.59 2.30 -2.01
CA LEU A 116 4.68 1.58 -1.37
C LEU A 116 4.16 0.40 -0.53
N VAL A 117 3.13 0.62 0.30
CA VAL A 117 2.51 -0.44 1.12
C VAL A 117 1.97 -1.57 0.25
N TRP A 118 1.30 -1.26 -0.87
CA TRP A 118 0.79 -2.28 -1.79
C TRP A 118 1.91 -3.03 -2.51
N THR A 119 2.95 -2.32 -2.94
CA THR A 119 4.13 -2.95 -3.56
C THR A 119 4.79 -3.91 -2.58
N LEU A 120 4.95 -3.54 -1.30
CA LEU A 120 5.50 -4.43 -0.28
C LEU A 120 4.61 -5.67 -0.05
N GLY A 121 3.27 -5.52 -0.06
CA GLY A 121 2.34 -6.64 0.00
C GLY A 121 2.50 -7.59 -1.20
N LEU A 122 2.66 -7.04 -2.41
CA LEU A 122 2.96 -7.83 -3.61
C LEU A 122 4.31 -8.54 -3.51
N VAL A 123 5.34 -7.89 -2.97
CA VAL A 123 6.67 -8.50 -2.76
C VAL A 123 6.58 -9.72 -1.83
N ILE A 124 5.74 -9.68 -0.79
CA ILE A 124 5.51 -10.85 0.07
C ILE A 124 4.94 -12.02 -0.74
N ILE A 125 3.98 -11.78 -1.64
CA ILE A 125 3.44 -12.80 -2.55
C ILE A 125 4.55 -13.36 -3.45
N LEU A 126 5.37 -12.47 -4.03
CA LEU A 126 6.47 -12.87 -4.91
C LEU A 126 7.54 -13.70 -4.19
N ILE A 127 7.84 -13.39 -2.92
CA ILE A 127 8.75 -14.23 -2.10
C ILE A 127 8.20 -15.66 -2.01
N GLY A 128 6.90 -15.82 -1.73
CA GLY A 128 6.28 -17.15 -1.66
C GLY A 128 6.31 -17.90 -2.97
N VAL A 129 6.02 -17.23 -4.08
CA VAL A 129 6.08 -17.82 -5.42
C VAL A 129 7.51 -18.19 -5.79
N THR A 130 8.48 -17.31 -5.57
CA THR A 130 9.90 -17.60 -5.85
C THR A 130 10.40 -18.77 -5.00
N TYR A 131 10.04 -18.81 -3.71
CA TYR A 131 10.35 -19.92 -2.83
C TYR A 131 9.82 -21.24 -3.41
N TYR A 132 8.56 -21.26 -3.84
CA TYR A 132 7.96 -22.45 -4.47
C TYR A 132 8.73 -22.89 -5.71
N TRP A 133 9.10 -21.97 -6.62
CA TRP A 133 9.83 -22.34 -7.83
C TRP A 133 11.25 -22.89 -7.58
N ILE A 134 11.84 -22.60 -6.41
CA ILE A 134 13.15 -23.14 -6.01
C ILE A 134 13.01 -24.47 -5.29
N THR A 135 12.00 -24.60 -4.41
CA THR A 135 11.90 -25.76 -3.49
C THR A 135 10.81 -26.75 -3.87
N PHE A 136 9.88 -26.34 -4.72
CA PHE A 136 8.63 -27.04 -5.02
C PHE A 136 7.74 -27.31 -3.78
N ASP A 137 8.01 -26.60 -2.64
CA ASP A 137 7.16 -26.65 -1.47
C ASP A 137 5.99 -25.65 -1.61
N PRO A 138 4.75 -26.14 -1.75
CA PRO A 138 3.59 -25.27 -1.94
C PRO A 138 3.12 -24.59 -0.66
N TRP A 139 3.44 -25.14 0.51
CA TRP A 139 2.92 -24.66 1.78
C TRP A 139 3.30 -23.20 2.03
N ASN A 140 4.57 -22.89 1.92
CA ASN A 140 5.07 -21.54 2.09
C ASN A 140 4.52 -20.58 1.03
N MET A 141 4.34 -21.03 -0.21
CA MET A 141 3.69 -20.22 -1.26
C MET A 141 2.28 -19.80 -0.85
N HIS A 142 1.48 -20.71 -0.29
CA HIS A 142 0.13 -20.38 0.16
C HIS A 142 0.13 -19.42 1.34
N VAL A 143 1.00 -19.65 2.33
CA VAL A 143 1.12 -18.79 3.52
C VAL A 143 1.48 -17.36 3.11
N TYR A 144 2.51 -17.18 2.28
CA TYR A 144 2.94 -15.85 1.85
C TYR A 144 1.91 -15.18 0.94
N PHE A 145 1.19 -15.93 0.10
CA PHE A 145 0.07 -15.41 -0.67
C PHE A 145 -1.03 -14.85 0.24
N ILE A 146 -1.45 -15.60 1.26
CA ILE A 146 -2.48 -15.17 2.21
C ILE A 146 -2.02 -13.91 2.96
N VAL A 147 -0.79 -13.89 3.46
CA VAL A 147 -0.23 -12.73 4.20
C VAL A 147 -0.14 -11.49 3.31
N GLY A 148 0.38 -11.65 2.09
CA GLY A 148 0.49 -10.54 1.15
C GLY A 148 -0.88 -10.04 0.68
N LEU A 149 -1.81 -10.94 0.36
CA LEU A 149 -3.18 -10.60 -0.03
C LEU A 149 -3.93 -9.89 1.11
N TYR A 150 -3.82 -10.39 2.34
CA TYR A 150 -4.38 -9.73 3.51
C TYR A 150 -3.83 -8.32 3.69
N SER A 151 -2.51 -8.14 3.51
CA SER A 151 -1.90 -6.82 3.54
C SER A 151 -2.48 -5.88 2.49
N LEU A 152 -2.74 -6.36 1.28
CA LEU A 152 -3.35 -5.58 0.20
C LEU A 152 -4.80 -5.20 0.53
N ILE A 153 -5.60 -6.13 1.04
CA ILE A 153 -7.01 -5.93 1.37
C ILE A 153 -7.20 -4.93 2.51
N ILE A 154 -6.43 -5.07 3.61
CA ILE A 154 -6.56 -4.20 4.79
C ILE A 154 -6.13 -2.75 4.49
N ASN A 155 -5.35 -2.54 3.43
CA ASN A 155 -4.90 -1.23 2.97
C ASN A 155 -5.65 -0.77 1.70
N TYR A 156 -6.90 -1.21 1.53
CA TYR A 156 -7.77 -0.71 0.48
C TYR A 156 -7.97 0.81 0.56
N PRO A 157 -7.87 1.55 -0.56
CA PRO A 157 -8.02 3.00 -0.56
C PRO A 157 -9.49 3.41 -0.36
N ARG A 158 -9.81 3.90 0.85
CA ARG A 158 -11.14 4.37 1.23
C ARG A 158 -11.19 5.89 1.20
N THR A 159 -12.34 6.44 0.82
CA THR A 159 -12.61 7.88 0.88
C THR A 159 -12.63 8.39 2.31
N ASP A 160 -13.12 7.59 3.26
CA ASP A 160 -13.24 7.94 4.67
C ASP A 160 -11.90 8.31 5.31
N LEU A 161 -10.78 7.74 4.79
CA LEU A 161 -9.43 8.08 5.24
C LEU A 161 -9.10 9.57 5.04
N PHE A 162 -9.77 10.23 4.11
CA PHE A 162 -9.53 11.62 3.74
C PHE A 162 -10.72 12.53 4.08
N ALA A 163 -11.73 12.04 4.80
CA ALA A 163 -12.96 12.77 5.10
C ALA A 163 -12.69 14.08 5.85
N ASP A 164 -11.73 14.06 6.79
CA ASP A 164 -11.41 15.20 7.65
C ASP A 164 -10.45 16.22 6.98
N VAL A 165 -9.85 15.88 5.85
CA VAL A 165 -8.85 16.75 5.18
C VAL A 165 -9.42 18.11 4.78
N PRO A 166 -10.64 18.22 4.20
CA PRO A 166 -11.24 19.51 3.89
C PRO A 166 -11.46 20.40 5.12
N TYR A 167 -11.86 19.79 6.24
CA TYR A 167 -12.04 20.51 7.51
C TYR A 167 -10.71 21.04 8.04
N LEU A 168 -9.67 20.20 8.12
CA LEU A 168 -8.32 20.60 8.55
C LEU A 168 -7.75 21.75 7.70
N LEU A 169 -8.03 21.73 6.41
CA LEU A 169 -7.64 22.84 5.54
C LEU A 169 -8.43 24.12 5.82
N GLY A 170 -9.70 23.98 6.19
CA GLY A 170 -10.53 25.12 6.63
C GLY A 170 -9.90 25.82 7.83
N GLU A 171 -9.58 25.07 8.88
CA GLU A 171 -8.93 25.59 10.09
C GLU A 171 -7.60 26.30 9.78
N ILE A 172 -6.68 25.66 9.05
CA ILE A 172 -5.35 26.21 8.74
C ILE A 172 -5.42 27.55 7.97
N PHE A 173 -6.43 27.72 7.12
CA PHE A 173 -6.57 28.95 6.33
C PHE A 173 -7.42 30.02 7.01
N GLN A 174 -8.24 29.67 8.01
CA GLN A 174 -9.00 30.64 8.82
C GLN A 174 -8.13 31.32 9.89
N GLU A 175 -7.23 30.56 10.56
CA GLU A 175 -6.28 31.15 11.51
C GLU A 175 -5.44 32.28 10.92
N LYS A 176 -5.19 32.27 9.61
CA LYS A 176 -4.40 33.28 8.92
C LYS A 176 -5.18 34.56 8.60
N ASP A 177 -6.50 34.49 8.48
CA ASP A 177 -7.34 35.66 8.21
C ASP A 177 -7.64 36.48 9.49
N GLU A 178 -7.25 35.95 10.67
CA GLU A 178 -7.42 36.57 11.99
C GLU A 178 -6.12 37.20 12.55
N GLU A 179 -4.95 36.96 11.95
CA GLU A 179 -3.66 37.60 12.28
C GLU A 179 -3.36 38.79 11.35
#